data_fb0560f301b4568d9677fa254c113db4
#
_entry.id   fb0560f301b4568d9677fa254c113db4
#
_cell.length_a   1.000
_cell.length_b   1.000
_cell.length_c   1.000
_cell.angle_alpha   90.00
_cell.angle_beta   90.00
_cell.angle_gamma   90.00
#
_symmetry.space_group_name_H-M   'P 1'
#
loop_
_entity.id
_entity.type
_entity.pdbx_description
1 polymer ?
#
loop_
_entity_poly.entity_id
_entity_poly.type
_entity_poly.pdbx_seq_one_letter_code
_entity_poly.pdbx_strand_id
1 'polypeptide(L)' 'MTRQTDITKCRIEFLKQFDYYVRNVIGDDEIICNIWLMEGLPDGYDETDLKEIALDDELWLDCVKCFNKCCKAAGVI' A
#
# COMPACT_ATOMS: atom_id res chain seq x y z
N MET A 1 1.36 12.44 24.12
CA MET A 1 1.98 12.74 22.87
C MET A 1 1.50 11.82 21.77
N THR A 2 1.04 12.35 20.68
CA THR A 2 0.32 11.58 19.67
C THR A 2 1.14 11.33 18.40
N ARG A 3 2.44 11.58 18.45
CA ARG A 3 3.28 11.50 17.26
C ARG A 3 3.26 10.13 16.59
N GLN A 4 3.35 9.06 17.38
CA GLN A 4 3.28 7.70 16.84
C GLN A 4 1.89 7.41 16.27
N THR A 5 0.86 7.88 16.93
CA THR A 5 -0.52 7.74 16.46
C THR A 5 -0.72 8.49 15.14
N ASP A 6 -0.14 9.70 15.03
CA ASP A 6 -0.25 10.50 13.81
C ASP A 6 0.48 9.84 12.65
N ILE A 7 1.68 9.29 12.89
CA ILE A 7 2.42 8.56 11.88
C ILE A 7 1.63 7.35 11.41
N THR A 8 1.04 6.60 12.35
CA THR A 8 0.23 5.43 12.03
C THR A 8 -0.97 5.81 11.18
N LYS A 9 -1.67 6.89 11.53
CA LYS A 9 -2.81 7.38 10.74
C LYS A 9 -2.38 7.77 9.33
N CYS A 10 -1.26 8.47 9.19
CA CYS A 10 -0.74 8.85 7.88
C CYS A 10 -0.40 7.63 7.03
N ARG A 11 0.20 6.62 7.64
CA ARG A 11 0.53 5.37 6.96
C ARG A 11 -0.72 4.62 6.51
N ILE A 12 -1.74 4.53 7.36
CA ILE A 12 -3.01 3.89 7.03
C ILE A 12 -3.66 4.62 5.85
N GLU A 13 -3.71 5.93 5.90
CA GLU A 13 -4.30 6.74 4.83
C GLU A 13 -3.54 6.55 3.52
N PHE A 14 -2.22 6.52 3.58
CA PHE A 14 -1.39 6.26 2.40
C PHE A 14 -1.72 4.90 1.78
N LEU A 15 -1.82 3.87 2.60
CA LEU A 15 -2.13 2.51 2.13
C LEU A 15 -3.50 2.46 1.46
N LYS A 16 -4.51 3.11 2.06
CA LYS A 16 -5.85 3.17 1.49
C LYS A 16 -5.86 3.88 0.14
N GLN A 17 -5.20 5.03 0.06
CA GLN A 17 -5.15 5.81 -1.18
C GLN A 17 -4.39 5.08 -2.27
N PHE A 18 -3.29 4.44 -1.90
CA PHE A 18 -2.51 3.70 -2.87
C PHE A 18 -3.26 2.46 -3.36
N ASP A 19 -3.90 1.72 -2.45
CA ASP A 19 -4.71 0.58 -2.83
C ASP A 19 -5.84 1.00 -3.77
N TYR A 20 -6.53 2.09 -3.45
CA TYR A 20 -7.55 2.64 -4.34
C TYR A 20 -6.97 2.98 -5.71
N TYR A 21 -5.81 3.64 -5.73
CA TYR A 21 -5.16 4.04 -6.97
C TYR A 21 -4.84 2.83 -7.86
N VAL A 22 -4.23 1.81 -7.26
CA VAL A 22 -3.87 0.61 -8.02
C VAL A 22 -5.11 -0.09 -8.56
N ARG A 23 -6.13 -0.27 -7.72
CA ARG A 23 -7.33 -1.03 -8.11
C ARG A 23 -8.24 -0.29 -9.07
N ASN A 24 -8.28 1.04 -9.01
CA ASN A 24 -9.27 1.82 -9.76
C ASN A 24 -8.67 2.67 -10.87
N VAL A 25 -7.40 3.04 -10.78
CA VAL A 25 -6.74 3.88 -11.77
C VAL A 25 -5.79 3.06 -12.64
N ILE A 26 -5.00 2.19 -12.02
CA ILE A 26 -4.05 1.34 -12.75
C ILE A 26 -4.66 -0.02 -13.07
N GLY A 27 -5.82 -0.31 -12.52
CA GLY A 27 -6.45 -1.63 -12.48
C GLY A 27 -6.58 -2.39 -13.79
N ASP A 28 -6.49 -1.72 -14.93
CA ASP A 28 -6.52 -2.38 -16.24
C ASP A 28 -5.19 -3.03 -16.59
N ASP A 29 -4.12 -2.70 -15.84
CA ASP A 29 -2.81 -3.31 -16.05
C ASP A 29 -2.66 -4.53 -15.15
N GLU A 30 -2.79 -5.69 -15.75
CA GLU A 30 -2.76 -6.97 -15.06
C GLU A 30 -1.44 -7.20 -14.32
N ILE A 31 -0.32 -6.74 -14.87
CA ILE A 31 0.98 -6.90 -14.27
C ILE A 31 1.09 -6.10 -12.98
N ILE A 32 0.66 -4.85 -13.02
CA ILE A 32 0.71 -3.95 -11.86
C ILE A 32 -0.21 -4.44 -10.76
N CYS A 33 -1.43 -4.84 -11.11
CA CYS A 33 -2.37 -5.40 -10.16
C CYS A 33 -1.81 -6.65 -9.50
N ASN A 34 -1.19 -7.53 -10.27
CA ASN A 34 -0.59 -8.75 -9.72
C ASN A 34 0.54 -8.44 -8.75
N ILE A 35 1.41 -7.48 -9.07
CA ILE A 35 2.47 -7.06 -8.16
C ILE A 35 1.87 -6.61 -6.84
N TRP A 36 0.84 -5.77 -6.90
CA TRP A 36 0.22 -5.23 -5.69
C TRP A 36 -0.49 -6.32 -4.86
N LEU A 37 -1.26 -7.18 -5.53
CA LEU A 37 -1.99 -8.23 -4.85
C LEU A 37 -1.08 -9.30 -4.25
N MET A 38 0.06 -9.58 -4.88
CA MET A 38 0.99 -10.60 -4.40
C MET A 38 1.99 -10.09 -3.38
N GLU A 39 2.42 -8.84 -3.49
CA GLU A 39 3.50 -8.28 -2.66
C GLU A 39 3.04 -7.14 -1.74
N GLY A 40 1.87 -6.56 -1.99
CA GLY A 40 1.33 -5.44 -1.22
C GLY A 40 0.21 -5.88 -0.28
N LEU A 41 -0.93 -5.22 -0.39
CA LEU A 41 -2.08 -5.56 0.43
C LEU A 41 -2.84 -6.74 -0.17
N PRO A 42 -3.24 -7.72 0.65
CA PRO A 42 -4.02 -8.84 0.17
C PRO A 42 -5.41 -8.40 -0.30
N ASP A 43 -6.01 -9.18 -1.20
CA ASP A 43 -7.39 -8.96 -1.57
C ASP A 43 -8.28 -9.25 -0.36
N GLY A 44 -9.24 -8.36 -0.10
CA GLY A 44 -10.13 -8.53 1.03
C GLY A 44 -9.56 -8.09 2.38
N TYR A 45 -8.51 -7.27 2.39
CA TYR A 45 -7.96 -6.71 3.62
C TYR A 45 -9.01 -5.87 4.36
N ASP A 46 -8.84 -5.72 5.68
CA ASP A 46 -9.65 -4.83 6.49
C ASP A 46 -8.80 -3.80 7.24
N GLU A 47 -9.43 -2.97 8.06
CA GLU A 47 -8.70 -1.92 8.78
C GLU A 47 -7.70 -2.47 9.81
N THR A 48 -7.96 -3.67 10.31
CA THR A 48 -7.03 -4.33 11.23
C THR A 48 -5.73 -4.66 10.51
N ASP A 49 -5.83 -5.16 9.28
CA ASP A 49 -4.66 -5.47 8.45
C ASP A 49 -3.85 -4.20 8.18
N LEU A 50 -4.52 -3.10 7.83
CA LEU A 50 -3.85 -1.82 7.58
C LEU A 50 -3.12 -1.33 8.83
N LYS A 51 -3.75 -1.47 9.99
CA LYS A 51 -3.16 -1.04 11.25
C LYS A 51 -1.92 -1.87 11.60
N GLU A 52 -1.96 -3.18 11.38
CA GLU A 52 -0.80 -4.05 11.60
C GLU A 52 0.38 -3.62 10.74
N ILE A 53 0.15 -3.37 9.47
CA ILE A 53 1.19 -2.92 8.54
C ILE A 53 1.74 -1.55 8.97
N ALA A 54 0.85 -0.64 9.35
CA ALA A 54 1.23 0.72 9.73
C ALA A 54 2.03 0.77 11.02
N LEU A 55 1.84 -0.19 11.91
CA LEU A 55 2.57 -0.26 13.18
C LEU A 55 3.90 -0.99 13.08
N ASP A 56 4.08 -1.80 12.05
CA ASP A 56 5.30 -2.59 11.85
C ASP A 56 6.16 -1.94 10.77
N ASP A 57 7.33 -1.44 11.16
CA ASP A 57 8.21 -0.73 10.24
C ASP A 57 8.69 -1.61 9.08
N GLU A 58 8.93 -2.89 9.31
CA GLU A 58 9.34 -3.80 8.23
C GLU A 58 8.23 -4.00 7.23
N LEU A 59 7.01 -4.27 7.70
CA LEU A 59 5.86 -4.43 6.82
C LEU A 59 5.57 -3.15 6.07
N TRP A 60 5.69 -2.01 6.76
CA TRP A 60 5.51 -0.70 6.12
C TRP A 60 6.51 -0.49 4.98
N LEU A 61 7.79 -0.79 5.24
CA LEU A 61 8.84 -0.65 4.22
C LEU A 61 8.60 -1.59 3.05
N ASP A 62 8.13 -2.80 3.29
CA ASP A 62 7.78 -3.74 2.22
C ASP A 62 6.67 -3.18 1.34
N CYS A 63 5.65 -2.56 1.95
CA CYS A 63 4.57 -1.91 1.20
C CYS A 63 5.09 -0.72 0.38
N VAL A 64 6.00 0.09 0.93
CA VAL A 64 6.60 1.21 0.20
C VAL A 64 7.41 0.71 -0.99
N LYS A 65 8.17 -0.36 -0.81
CA LYS A 65 8.91 -0.99 -1.91
C LYS A 65 7.98 -1.49 -3.00
N CYS A 66 6.87 -2.12 -2.60
CA CYS A 66 5.86 -2.57 -3.55
C CYS A 66 5.23 -1.39 -4.30
N PHE A 67 4.95 -0.30 -3.60
CA PHE A 67 4.44 0.93 -4.19
C PHE A 67 5.41 1.44 -5.28
N ASN A 68 6.70 1.54 -4.95
CA ASN A 68 7.71 1.99 -5.89
C ASN A 68 7.80 1.07 -7.12
N LYS A 69 7.70 -0.23 -6.90
CA LYS A 69 7.70 -1.23 -7.96
C LYS A 69 6.52 -1.02 -8.91
N CYS A 70 5.34 -0.81 -8.36
CA CYS A 70 4.12 -0.57 -9.15
C CYS A 70 4.23 0.73 -9.93
N CYS A 71 4.72 1.80 -9.32
CA CYS A 71 4.91 3.08 -9.99
C CYS A 71 5.90 2.98 -11.13
N LYS A 72 6.98 2.24 -10.92
CA LYS A 72 7.99 2.02 -11.96
C LYS A 72 7.42 1.21 -13.12
N ALA A 73 6.65 0.16 -12.83
CA ALA A 73 5.99 -0.65 -13.84
C ALA A 73 4.97 0.17 -14.63
N ALA A 74 4.30 1.12 -13.99
CA ALA A 74 3.34 2.00 -14.63
C ALA A 74 4.00 3.14 -15.42
N GLY A 75 5.31 3.32 -15.30
CA GLY A 75 6.02 4.38 -15.99
C GLY A 75 5.85 5.75 -15.35
N VAL A 76 5.45 5.81 -14.09
CA VAL A 76 5.23 7.08 -13.36
C VAL A 76 6.55 7.65 -12.84
N ILE A 77 7.49 6.78 -12.52
CA ILE A 77 8.82 7.19 -12.05
C ILE A 77 9.93 6.44 -12.78
#